data_351f1dba564cd2d2790a76b8d4a0cf0e
#
_entry.id   351f1dba564cd2d2790a76b8d4a0cf0e
#
_cell.length_a   1.000
_cell.length_b   1.000
_cell.length_c   1.000
_cell.angle_alpha   90.00
_cell.angle_beta   90.00
_cell.angle_gamma   90.00
#
_symmetry.space_group_name_H-M   'P 1'
#
loop_
_entity.id
_entity.type
_entity.pdbx_description
1 polymer ?
#
loop_
_entity_poly.entity_id
_entity_poly.type
_entity_poly.pdbx_seq_one_letter_code
_entity_poly.pdbx_strand_id
1 'polypeptide(L)'
;MEAKNDKVVVFSVVRDQDMYLRCLLGNHFLKGCVLKKVDNVADNQPVTKRYNDFLDSLEEDCWVVLCHEDWEVKQRLYDVVKNLDPAYLYGPIGVFVEERKTVDVIVPMGYVSQSTKNDRKEIVIRGKEFEGRVDTFDCQCLIFHSSIVRDHGLRFDEHLSFDMYVEDFCACAYERAGIQSRTVKLGSLHHS
;
A
#
# COMPACT_ATOMS: atom_id res chain seq x y z
N MET A 1 -4.97 -22.31 -19.63
CA MET A 1 -5.03 -21.42 -18.46
C MET A 1 -3.61 -21.38 -17.92
N GLU A 2 -2.93 -20.28 -18.13
CA GLU A 2 -1.65 -20.07 -17.46
C GLU A 2 -1.89 -20.05 -15.94
N ALA A 3 -1.04 -20.72 -15.18
CA ALA A 3 -1.09 -20.71 -13.73
C ALA A 3 -0.98 -19.24 -13.29
N LYS A 4 -2.03 -18.71 -12.68
CA LYS A 4 -1.99 -17.38 -12.05
C LYS A 4 -0.80 -17.41 -11.09
N ASN A 5 0.18 -16.55 -11.30
CA ASN A 5 1.27 -16.40 -10.36
C ASN A 5 0.71 -15.75 -9.08
N ASP A 6 0.37 -16.60 -8.11
CA ASP A 6 -0.25 -16.18 -6.85
C ASP A 6 0.79 -15.67 -5.83
N LYS A 7 2.03 -15.43 -6.25
CA LYS A 7 3.08 -14.92 -5.38
C LYS A 7 2.72 -13.54 -4.85
N VAL A 8 2.78 -13.38 -3.54
CA VAL A 8 2.57 -12.10 -2.85
C VAL A 8 3.88 -11.68 -2.21
N VAL A 9 4.42 -10.55 -2.62
CA VAL A 9 5.65 -9.96 -2.08
C VAL A 9 5.29 -8.73 -1.26
N VAL A 10 5.63 -8.74 0.03
CA VAL A 10 5.52 -7.59 0.92
C VAL A 10 6.88 -6.94 1.01
N PHE A 11 6.97 -5.67 0.64
CA PHE A 11 8.20 -4.90 0.66
C PHE A 11 8.08 -3.68 1.56
N SER A 12 9.09 -3.46 2.39
CA SER A 12 9.15 -2.32 3.30
C SER A 12 10.53 -1.64 3.26
N VAL A 13 10.51 -0.31 3.29
CA VAL A 13 11.68 0.54 3.51
C VAL A 13 11.83 0.75 5.00
N VAL A 14 12.89 0.21 5.61
CA VAL A 14 13.00 0.08 7.07
C VAL A 14 13.97 1.09 7.64
N ARG A 15 13.50 1.88 8.60
CA ARG A 15 14.28 2.77 9.46
C ARG A 15 14.25 2.33 10.93
N ASP A 16 13.15 1.72 11.36
CA ASP A 16 12.99 1.16 12.70
C ASP A 16 12.94 -0.38 12.60
N GLN A 17 14.08 -1.02 12.90
CA GLN A 17 14.20 -2.47 12.84
C GLN A 17 13.31 -3.18 13.85
N ASP A 18 13.08 -2.60 15.03
CA ASP A 18 12.23 -3.20 16.07
C ASP A 18 10.77 -3.19 15.63
N MET A 19 10.32 -2.12 14.96
CA MET A 19 8.99 -2.05 14.37
C MET A 19 8.83 -3.07 13.25
N TYR A 20 9.80 -3.17 12.34
CA TYR A 20 9.78 -4.19 11.29
C TYR A 20 9.70 -5.61 11.84
N LEU A 21 10.51 -5.93 12.86
CA LEU A 21 10.51 -7.24 13.50
C LEU A 21 9.15 -7.56 14.12
N ARG A 22 8.54 -6.60 14.79
CA ARG A 22 7.25 -6.75 15.47
C ARG A 22 6.09 -6.81 14.50
N CYS A 23 5.99 -5.84 13.58
CA CYS A 23 4.80 -5.64 12.75
C CYS A 23 4.78 -6.52 11.50
N LEU A 24 5.95 -6.81 10.93
CA LEU A 24 6.05 -7.57 9.69
C LEU A 24 6.67 -8.96 9.89
N LEU A 25 7.93 -9.07 10.32
CA LEU A 25 8.62 -10.36 10.36
C LEU A 25 7.99 -11.34 11.36
N GLY A 26 7.57 -10.85 12.53
CA GLY A 26 6.89 -11.65 13.56
C GLY A 26 5.39 -11.86 13.33
N ASN A 27 4.82 -11.28 12.29
CA ASN A 27 3.38 -11.30 12.07
C ASN A 27 2.92 -12.58 11.35
N HIS A 28 2.23 -13.46 12.08
CA HIS A 28 1.74 -14.74 11.56
C HIS A 28 0.67 -14.59 10.46
N PHE A 29 0.02 -13.44 10.33
CA PHE A 29 -0.93 -13.14 9.27
C PHE A 29 -0.26 -12.92 7.90
N LEU A 30 1.06 -12.75 7.86
CA LEU A 30 1.86 -12.68 6.64
C LEU A 30 2.35 -14.05 6.14
N LYS A 31 1.97 -15.13 6.80
CA LYS A 31 2.31 -16.49 6.36
C LYS A 31 1.78 -16.75 4.94
N GLY A 32 2.68 -17.16 4.06
CA GLY A 32 2.42 -17.36 2.62
C GLY A 32 2.88 -16.21 1.75
N CYS A 33 3.22 -15.06 2.35
CA CYS A 33 3.84 -13.94 1.63
C CYS A 33 5.37 -14.05 1.68
N VAL A 34 6.03 -13.52 0.65
CA VAL A 34 7.47 -13.32 0.63
C VAL A 34 7.78 -11.95 1.21
N LEU A 35 8.51 -11.88 2.32
CA LEU A 35 8.91 -10.63 2.93
C LEU A 35 10.26 -10.17 2.34
N LYS A 36 10.29 -8.94 1.84
CA LYS A 36 11.51 -8.24 1.40
C LYS A 36 11.60 -6.89 2.11
N LYS A 37 12.81 -6.45 2.38
CA LYS A 37 13.06 -5.13 2.96
C LYS A 37 14.34 -4.52 2.41
N VAL A 38 14.44 -3.21 2.54
CA VAL A 38 15.69 -2.46 2.40
C VAL A 38 15.93 -1.67 3.69
N ASP A 39 17.13 -1.75 4.23
CA ASP A 39 17.58 -0.88 5.33
C ASP A 39 17.86 0.51 4.78
N ASN A 40 17.24 1.52 5.36
CA ASN A 40 17.34 2.90 4.91
C ASN A 40 17.88 3.85 6.01
N VAL A 41 18.53 3.29 7.03
CA VAL A 41 19.11 4.09 8.14
C VAL A 41 20.35 4.84 7.69
N ALA A 42 21.28 4.14 7.03
CA ALA A 42 22.61 4.69 6.73
C ALA A 42 22.59 5.72 5.59
N ASP A 43 21.95 5.39 4.49
CA ASP A 43 21.96 6.20 3.26
C ASP A 43 20.72 7.09 3.07
N ASN A 44 19.69 6.90 3.89
CA ASN A 44 18.50 7.75 3.96
C ASN A 44 17.95 8.22 2.61
N GLN A 45 17.85 7.28 1.65
CA GLN A 45 17.32 7.58 0.32
C GLN A 45 15.83 7.86 0.36
N PRO A 46 15.27 8.60 -0.63
CA PRO A 46 13.83 8.72 -0.80
C PRO A 46 13.12 7.36 -0.82
N VAL A 47 11.97 7.24 -0.16
CA VAL A 47 11.19 6.01 -0.16
C VAL A 47 10.77 5.61 -1.58
N THR A 48 10.44 6.59 -2.41
CA THR A 48 10.08 6.45 -3.83
C THR A 48 11.19 5.82 -4.65
N LYS A 49 12.44 6.25 -4.43
CA LYS A 49 13.60 5.62 -5.07
C LYS A 49 13.72 4.15 -4.65
N ARG A 50 13.58 3.83 -3.37
CA ARG A 50 13.63 2.45 -2.86
C ARG A 50 12.52 1.57 -3.44
N TYR A 51 11.33 2.14 -3.62
CA TYR A 51 10.23 1.43 -4.28
C TYR A 51 10.54 1.18 -5.77
N ASN A 52 11.05 2.17 -6.50
CA ASN A 52 11.45 1.98 -7.89
C ASN A 52 12.55 0.94 -8.03
N ASP A 53 13.63 1.02 -7.22
CA ASP A 53 14.72 0.03 -7.21
C ASP A 53 14.18 -1.39 -6.94
N PHE A 54 13.21 -1.53 -6.02
CA PHE A 54 12.57 -2.81 -5.75
C PHE A 54 11.74 -3.30 -6.96
N LEU A 55 10.92 -2.44 -7.55
CA LEU A 55 10.09 -2.78 -8.70
C LEU A 55 10.95 -3.22 -9.91
N ASP A 56 12.08 -2.56 -10.14
CA ASP A 56 13.04 -2.92 -11.19
C ASP A 56 13.77 -4.24 -10.91
N SER A 57 13.82 -4.68 -9.65
CA SER A 57 14.41 -5.96 -9.25
C SER A 57 13.47 -7.17 -9.40
N LEU A 58 12.23 -6.96 -9.82
CA LEU A 58 11.25 -8.05 -9.99
C LEU A 58 11.52 -8.78 -11.31
N GLU A 59 11.81 -10.09 -11.21
CA GLU A 59 12.08 -10.96 -12.37
C GLU A 59 10.80 -11.54 -12.99
N GLU A 60 9.73 -11.61 -12.21
CA GLU A 60 8.45 -12.18 -12.60
C GLU A 60 7.29 -11.36 -12.03
N ASP A 61 6.13 -11.45 -12.67
CA ASP A 61 4.93 -10.80 -12.17
C ASP A 61 4.46 -11.41 -10.87
N CYS A 62 4.06 -10.54 -9.96
CA CYS A 62 3.55 -10.92 -8.65
C CYS A 62 2.65 -9.84 -8.08
N TRP A 63 1.92 -10.19 -7.04
CA TRP A 63 1.28 -9.20 -6.20
C TRP A 63 2.33 -8.50 -5.35
N VAL A 64 2.30 -7.19 -5.36
CA VAL A 64 3.18 -6.30 -4.57
C VAL A 64 2.37 -5.64 -3.49
N VAL A 65 2.89 -5.67 -2.27
CA VAL A 65 2.37 -4.92 -1.12
C VAL A 65 3.50 -4.05 -0.61
N LEU A 66 3.43 -2.75 -0.92
CA LEU A 66 4.35 -1.75 -0.37
C LEU A 66 3.76 -1.25 0.94
N CYS A 67 4.48 -1.35 2.03
CA CYS A 67 3.98 -0.89 3.32
C CYS A 67 5.09 -0.31 4.20
N HIS A 68 4.69 0.54 5.16
CA HIS A 68 5.59 1.02 6.19
C HIS A 68 6.00 -0.12 7.12
N GLU A 69 7.16 -0.01 7.75
CA GLU A 69 7.66 -1.01 8.70
C GLU A 69 6.82 -1.14 9.98
N ASP A 70 6.01 -0.14 10.27
CA ASP A 70 5.11 -0.06 11.42
C ASP A 70 3.65 -0.39 11.08
N TRP A 71 3.41 -0.90 9.87
CA TRP A 71 2.10 -1.40 9.46
C TRP A 71 1.91 -2.86 9.86
N GLU A 72 0.86 -3.15 10.60
CA GLU A 72 0.55 -4.49 11.10
C GLU A 72 -0.79 -4.99 10.56
N VAL A 73 -0.79 -6.01 9.71
CA VAL A 73 -2.02 -6.65 9.23
C VAL A 73 -2.61 -7.58 10.29
N LYS A 74 -3.94 -7.59 10.41
CA LYS A 74 -4.71 -8.35 11.42
C LYS A 74 -5.51 -9.52 10.84
N GLN A 75 -5.29 -9.85 9.58
CA GLN A 75 -5.90 -10.99 8.89
C GLN A 75 -4.96 -11.56 7.83
N ARG A 76 -5.21 -12.78 7.37
CA ARG A 76 -4.32 -13.45 6.41
C ARG A 76 -4.23 -12.69 5.08
N LEU A 77 -3.14 -11.94 4.92
CA LEU A 77 -2.91 -11.05 3.77
C LEU A 77 -2.91 -11.82 2.46
N TYR A 78 -2.21 -12.96 2.41
CA TYR A 78 -2.15 -13.82 1.22
C TYR A 78 -3.54 -14.18 0.70
N ASP A 79 -4.46 -14.58 1.59
CA ASP A 79 -5.81 -15.01 1.20
C ASP A 79 -6.67 -13.84 0.68
N VAL A 80 -6.41 -12.62 1.12
CA VAL A 80 -7.07 -11.42 0.59
C VAL A 80 -6.51 -11.08 -0.77
N VAL A 81 -5.20 -10.90 -0.85
CA VAL A 81 -4.53 -10.34 -2.03
C VAL A 81 -4.68 -11.23 -3.28
N LYS A 82 -4.54 -12.56 -3.13
CA LYS A 82 -4.67 -13.49 -4.27
C LYS A 82 -6.04 -13.48 -4.95
N ASN A 83 -7.08 -12.96 -4.27
CA ASN A 83 -8.45 -12.87 -4.80
C ASN A 83 -8.78 -11.51 -5.39
N LEU A 84 -7.85 -10.55 -5.36
CA LEU A 84 -8.04 -9.23 -5.94
C LEU A 84 -7.97 -9.28 -7.48
N ASP A 85 -8.58 -8.30 -8.11
CA ASP A 85 -8.49 -8.11 -9.56
C ASP A 85 -7.20 -7.37 -9.89
N PRO A 86 -6.29 -7.94 -10.71
CA PRO A 86 -5.01 -7.31 -11.05
C PRO A 86 -5.13 -6.01 -11.84
N ALA A 87 -6.32 -5.61 -12.27
CA ALA A 87 -6.56 -4.37 -13.03
C ALA A 87 -6.65 -3.11 -12.14
N TYR A 88 -6.59 -3.23 -10.81
CA TYR A 88 -6.78 -2.11 -9.90
C TYR A 88 -5.62 -1.93 -8.93
N LEU A 89 -5.50 -0.70 -8.40
CA LEU A 89 -4.72 -0.40 -7.20
C LEU A 89 -5.60 -0.58 -5.96
N TYR A 90 -4.98 -1.03 -4.84
CA TYR A 90 -5.71 -1.27 -3.60
C TYR A 90 -4.97 -0.70 -2.38
N GLY A 91 -5.75 -0.36 -1.36
CA GLY A 91 -5.25 0.02 -0.05
C GLY A 91 -6.33 -0.20 1.03
N PRO A 92 -5.97 -0.24 2.32
CA PRO A 92 -6.94 -0.47 3.39
C PRO A 92 -7.82 0.76 3.65
N ILE A 93 -7.30 1.95 3.39
CA ILE A 93 -7.99 3.23 3.56
C ILE A 93 -7.57 4.21 2.48
N GLY A 94 -8.49 5.02 2.02
CA GLY A 94 -8.26 6.04 1.01
C GLY A 94 -9.34 7.11 1.05
N VAL A 95 -9.27 8.05 0.12
CA VAL A 95 -10.22 9.14 -0.01
C VAL A 95 -10.79 9.20 -1.43
N PHE A 96 -12.03 9.56 -1.52
CA PHE A 96 -12.72 9.89 -2.75
C PHE A 96 -13.14 11.37 -2.71
N VAL A 97 -12.88 12.10 -3.78
CA VAL A 97 -13.29 13.49 -3.93
C VAL A 97 -14.66 13.53 -4.59
N GLU A 98 -15.67 13.89 -3.81
CA GLU A 98 -17.03 14.11 -4.32
C GLU A 98 -17.16 15.56 -4.78
N GLU A 99 -17.21 15.77 -6.09
CA GLU A 99 -17.47 17.09 -6.67
C GLU A 99 -18.91 17.54 -6.35
N ARG A 100 -19.04 18.70 -5.71
CA ARG A 100 -20.32 19.33 -5.42
C ARG A 100 -20.36 20.72 -6.06
N LYS A 101 -21.56 21.24 -6.31
CA LYS A 101 -21.76 22.52 -7.01
C LYS A 101 -21.01 23.72 -6.41
N THR A 102 -20.69 23.69 -5.13
CA THR A 102 -20.10 24.83 -4.40
C THR A 102 -18.74 24.53 -3.80
N VAL A 103 -18.45 23.27 -3.49
CA VAL A 103 -17.20 22.86 -2.84
C VAL A 103 -17.02 21.34 -3.01
N ASP A 104 -15.78 20.93 -3.26
CA ASP A 104 -15.44 19.50 -3.26
C ASP A 104 -15.37 18.97 -1.83
N VAL A 105 -15.87 17.77 -1.64
CA VAL A 105 -15.89 17.11 -0.33
C VAL A 105 -15.01 15.86 -0.36
N ILE A 106 -14.05 15.82 0.54
CA ILE A 106 -13.22 14.63 0.74
C ILE A 106 -13.99 13.60 1.57
N VAL A 107 -14.23 12.44 0.98
CA VAL A 107 -14.97 11.34 1.62
C VAL A 107 -13.98 10.20 1.91
N PRO A 108 -13.68 9.90 3.18
CA PRO A 108 -12.86 8.75 3.52
C PRO A 108 -13.61 7.44 3.22
N MET A 109 -12.87 6.45 2.73
CA MET A 109 -13.33 5.10 2.41
C MET A 109 -12.36 4.09 3.03
N GLY A 110 -12.85 2.92 3.40
CA GLY A 110 -12.02 1.88 4.00
C GLY A 110 -11.94 1.94 5.52
N TYR A 111 -10.91 1.31 6.07
CA TYR A 111 -10.75 1.15 7.50
C TYR A 111 -9.28 0.96 7.88
N VAL A 112 -8.86 1.61 8.93
CA VAL A 112 -7.58 1.38 9.59
C VAL A 112 -7.68 1.66 11.07
N SER A 113 -6.99 0.88 11.89
CA SER A 113 -6.67 1.27 13.25
C SER A 113 -5.34 2.00 13.27
N GLN A 114 -5.23 3.02 14.09
CA GLN A 114 -4.01 3.79 14.29
C GLN A 114 -3.69 3.87 15.77
N SER A 115 -2.44 3.62 16.14
CA SER A 115 -1.97 3.82 17.52
C SER A 115 -0.83 4.83 17.54
N THR A 116 -0.85 5.74 18.49
CA THR A 116 0.26 6.67 18.73
C THR A 116 1.26 6.08 19.70
N LYS A 117 2.56 6.37 19.50
CA LYS A 117 3.66 5.89 20.37
C LYS A 117 3.44 6.25 21.84
N ASN A 118 2.79 7.38 22.13
CA ASN A 118 2.67 7.92 23.47
C ASN A 118 1.43 7.43 24.24
N ASP A 119 0.31 7.18 23.59
CA ASP A 119 -0.96 6.93 24.27
C ASP A 119 -1.38 5.46 24.34
N ARG A 120 -0.76 4.57 23.56
CA ARG A 120 -1.17 3.16 23.38
C ARG A 120 -2.69 2.99 23.11
N LYS A 121 -3.38 4.08 22.80
CA LYS A 121 -4.79 4.05 22.42
C LYS A 121 -4.89 3.78 20.94
N GLU A 122 -5.64 2.76 20.60
CA GLU A 122 -6.00 2.46 19.24
C GLU A 122 -7.18 3.37 18.83
N ILE A 123 -6.96 4.20 17.82
CA ILE A 123 -8.00 5.02 17.19
C ILE A 123 -8.41 4.32 15.90
N VAL A 124 -9.71 4.09 15.77
CA VAL A 124 -10.28 3.51 14.56
C VAL A 124 -10.68 4.64 13.61
N ILE A 125 -10.05 4.67 12.45
CA ILE A 125 -10.46 5.53 11.34
C ILE A 125 -11.29 4.68 10.39
N ARG A 126 -12.58 5.04 10.26
CA ARG A 126 -13.52 4.33 9.43
C ARG A 126 -14.13 5.29 8.42
N GLY A 127 -14.02 4.94 7.14
CA GLY A 127 -14.67 5.65 6.06
C GLY A 127 -16.16 5.31 5.95
N LYS A 128 -16.81 5.89 4.93
CA LYS A 128 -18.23 5.71 4.63
C LYS A 128 -18.58 4.24 4.36
N GLU A 129 -17.71 3.56 3.62
CA GLU A 129 -17.83 2.15 3.28
C GLU A 129 -16.48 1.46 3.42
N PHE A 130 -16.46 0.14 3.62
CA PHE A 130 -15.21 -0.63 3.75
C PHE A 130 -14.51 -0.85 2.41
N GLU A 131 -15.28 -0.96 1.34
CA GLU A 131 -14.78 -1.24 0.00
C GLU A 131 -15.46 -0.28 -0.99
N GLY A 132 -14.67 0.27 -1.90
CA GLY A 132 -15.19 1.18 -2.89
C GLY A 132 -14.08 1.87 -3.68
N ARG A 133 -14.49 2.60 -4.71
CA ARG A 133 -13.58 3.45 -5.48
C ARG A 133 -13.06 4.58 -4.58
N VAL A 134 -11.78 4.87 -4.74
CA VAL A 134 -11.12 6.04 -4.17
C VAL A 134 -10.26 6.70 -5.24
N ASP A 135 -9.83 7.93 -4.99
CA ASP A 135 -8.90 8.62 -5.88
C ASP A 135 -7.46 8.36 -5.43
N THR A 136 -7.24 8.22 -4.12
CA THR A 136 -5.94 7.89 -3.55
C THR A 136 -6.03 7.17 -2.22
N PHE A 137 -4.88 6.70 -1.70
CA PHE A 137 -4.75 6.00 -0.42
C PHE A 137 -3.86 6.77 0.55
N ASP A 138 -3.97 6.41 1.82
CA ASP A 138 -2.95 6.68 2.82
C ASP A 138 -1.67 5.88 2.49
N CYS A 139 -0.51 6.49 2.66
CA CYS A 139 0.79 5.93 2.26
C CYS A 139 1.24 4.69 3.04
N GLN A 140 0.54 4.32 4.10
CA GLN A 140 0.91 3.20 4.96
C GLN A 140 0.91 1.82 4.26
N CYS A 141 0.06 1.64 3.25
CA CYS A 141 -0.04 0.39 2.51
C CYS A 141 -0.66 0.59 1.12
N LEU A 142 0.07 0.18 0.08
CA LEU A 142 -0.38 0.15 -1.32
C LEU A 142 -0.21 -1.27 -1.87
N ILE A 143 -1.26 -1.80 -2.51
CA ILE A 143 -1.31 -3.16 -3.05
C ILE A 143 -1.64 -3.11 -4.54
N PHE A 144 -0.88 -3.82 -5.37
CA PHE A 144 -1.15 -3.93 -6.80
C PHE A 144 -0.45 -5.16 -7.41
N HIS A 145 -0.88 -5.55 -8.58
CA HIS A 145 -0.16 -6.56 -9.37
C HIS A 145 0.94 -5.88 -10.19
N SER A 146 2.16 -6.42 -10.18
CA SER A 146 3.34 -5.78 -10.80
C SER A 146 3.23 -5.58 -12.31
N SER A 147 2.36 -6.34 -12.98
CA SER A 147 2.08 -6.14 -14.41
C SER A 147 1.60 -4.72 -14.71
N ILE A 148 0.84 -4.08 -13.79
CA ILE A 148 0.41 -2.69 -13.95
C ILE A 148 1.61 -1.77 -14.16
N VAL A 149 2.65 -1.93 -13.33
CA VAL A 149 3.87 -1.12 -13.41
C VAL A 149 4.63 -1.38 -14.70
N ARG A 150 4.82 -2.66 -15.04
CA ARG A 150 5.54 -3.07 -16.24
C ARG A 150 4.82 -2.64 -17.54
N ASP A 151 3.53 -2.95 -17.65
CA ASP A 151 2.78 -2.77 -18.90
C ASP A 151 2.52 -1.30 -19.22
N HIS A 152 2.47 -0.43 -18.19
CA HIS A 152 2.19 1.00 -18.35
C HIS A 152 3.39 1.90 -18.01
N GLY A 153 4.54 1.33 -17.68
CA GLY A 153 5.76 2.09 -17.35
C GLY A 153 5.58 3.01 -16.15
N LEU A 154 4.73 2.62 -15.18
CA LEU A 154 4.48 3.43 -13.98
C LEU A 154 5.69 3.40 -13.06
N ARG A 155 6.00 4.55 -12.46
CA ARG A 155 7.05 4.73 -11.46
C ARG A 155 6.61 5.78 -10.45
N PHE A 156 7.14 5.67 -9.25
CA PHE A 156 7.04 6.73 -8.25
C PHE A 156 7.91 7.91 -8.66
N ASP A 157 7.45 9.14 -8.44
CA ASP A 157 8.27 10.33 -8.63
C ASP A 157 9.32 10.43 -7.50
N GLU A 158 10.60 10.29 -7.83
CA GLU A 158 11.69 10.32 -6.86
C GLU A 158 11.96 11.71 -6.24
N HIS A 159 11.32 12.77 -6.76
CA HIS A 159 11.34 14.08 -6.12
C HIS A 159 10.41 14.14 -4.89
N LEU A 160 9.42 13.24 -4.81
CA LEU A 160 8.52 13.09 -3.67
C LEU A 160 9.15 12.12 -2.66
N SER A 161 9.94 12.63 -1.75
CA SER A 161 10.76 11.80 -0.86
C SER A 161 9.98 11.04 0.20
N PHE A 162 8.88 11.61 0.72
CA PHE A 162 8.09 11.01 1.79
C PHE A 162 6.58 11.32 1.71
N ASP A 163 6.20 12.55 1.37
CA ASP A 163 4.79 12.94 1.29
C ASP A 163 4.27 12.87 -0.16
N MET A 164 2.96 12.67 -0.34
CA MET A 164 2.22 12.73 -1.61
C MET A 164 2.62 11.68 -2.67
N TYR A 165 3.52 10.76 -2.37
CA TYR A 165 4.03 9.81 -3.38
C TYR A 165 3.02 8.73 -3.78
N VAL A 166 2.10 8.36 -2.87
CA VAL A 166 1.00 7.43 -3.20
C VAL A 166 -0.09 8.13 -3.98
N GLU A 167 -0.39 9.38 -3.63
CA GLU A 167 -1.35 10.24 -4.32
C GLU A 167 -0.92 10.45 -5.78
N ASP A 168 0.32 10.84 -5.99
CA ASP A 168 0.91 11.02 -7.32
C ASP A 168 0.88 9.71 -8.13
N PHE A 169 1.27 8.58 -7.52
CA PHE A 169 1.25 7.29 -8.18
C PHE A 169 -0.16 6.88 -8.61
N CYS A 170 -1.18 7.10 -7.77
CA CYS A 170 -2.57 6.82 -8.11
C CYS A 170 -3.07 7.72 -9.24
N ALA A 171 -2.75 9.02 -9.21
CA ALA A 171 -3.10 9.96 -10.26
C ALA A 171 -2.43 9.58 -11.60
N CYS A 172 -1.13 9.30 -11.59
CA CYS A 172 -0.40 8.83 -12.77
C CYS A 172 -0.97 7.53 -13.34
N ALA A 173 -1.35 6.57 -12.49
CA ALA A 173 -1.95 5.31 -12.92
C ALA A 173 -3.30 5.53 -13.60
N TYR A 174 -4.12 6.41 -13.05
CA TYR A 174 -5.40 6.77 -13.64
C TYR A 174 -5.25 7.55 -14.96
N GLU A 175 -4.43 8.59 -14.98
CA GLU A 175 -4.25 9.46 -16.15
C GLU A 175 -3.62 8.74 -17.34
N ARG A 176 -2.61 7.89 -17.09
CA ARG A 176 -1.86 7.21 -18.15
C ARG A 176 -2.54 5.94 -18.66
N ALA A 177 -3.25 5.23 -17.79
CA ALA A 177 -3.74 3.89 -18.09
C ALA A 177 -5.21 3.65 -17.70
N GLY A 178 -5.92 4.62 -17.13
CA GLY A 178 -7.29 4.46 -16.67
C GLY A 178 -7.43 3.52 -15.47
N ILE A 179 -6.32 3.20 -14.78
CA ILE A 179 -6.29 2.28 -13.65
C ILE A 179 -6.92 2.95 -12.44
N GLN A 180 -7.95 2.34 -11.91
CA GLN A 180 -8.68 2.88 -10.75
C GLN A 180 -8.11 2.36 -9.44
N SER A 181 -8.27 3.16 -8.40
CA SER A 181 -7.95 2.83 -7.02
C SER A 181 -9.19 2.37 -6.26
N ARG A 182 -9.05 1.33 -5.42
CA ARG A 182 -10.14 0.77 -4.63
C ARG A 182 -9.70 0.43 -3.22
N THR A 183 -10.52 0.74 -2.23
CA THR A 183 -10.28 0.20 -0.90
C THR A 183 -10.61 -1.28 -0.84
N VAL A 184 -9.85 -2.01 -0.04
CA VAL A 184 -10.05 -3.43 0.25
C VAL A 184 -10.30 -3.62 1.75
N LYS A 185 -11.24 -4.49 2.09
CA LYS A 185 -11.52 -4.84 3.48
C LYS A 185 -10.34 -5.62 4.06
N LEU A 186 -9.41 -4.88 4.64
CA LEU A 186 -8.18 -5.41 5.22
C LEU A 186 -8.01 -4.83 6.62
N GLY A 187 -8.18 -5.66 7.65
CA GLY A 187 -7.91 -5.25 9.02
C GLY A 187 -6.42 -4.94 9.19
N SER A 188 -6.09 -3.72 9.57
CA SER A 188 -4.70 -3.31 9.79
C SER A 188 -4.59 -2.29 10.92
N LEU A 189 -3.40 -2.24 11.52
CA LEU A 189 -3.02 -1.27 12.54
C LEU A 189 -1.74 -0.56 12.08
N HIS A 190 -1.75 0.75 12.09
CA HIS A 190 -0.60 1.60 11.82
C HIS A 190 -0.09 2.20 13.13
N HIS A 191 1.18 1.96 13.45
CA HIS A 191 1.82 2.41 14.68
C HIS A 191 2.60 3.71 14.43
N SER A 192 1.91 4.83 14.29
CA SER A 192 2.54 6.14 14.03
C SER A 192 2.96 6.89 15.30
#